data_20dd622361f6805b14996bddb4fc2769
#
_entry.id   20dd622361f6805b14996bddb4fc2769
#
_cell.length_a   1.000
_cell.length_b   1.000
_cell.length_c   1.000
_cell.angle_alpha   90.00
_cell.angle_beta   90.00
_cell.angle_gamma   90.00
#
_symmetry.space_group_name_H-M   'P 1'
#
loop_
_entity.id
_entity.type
_entity.pdbx_description
1 polymer ?
#
loop_
_entity_poly.entity_id
_entity_poly.type
_entity_poly.pdbx_seq_one_letter_code
_entity_poly.pdbx_strand_id
1 'polypeptide(L)'
;MIKITTDSTCDLPASVLERHNISVIPLGIVKGGKLYQDGVNIRTADIAAHVDAGGEITTTNAVNIADYENLFRAMTEKYDAVIHINIGIGFSCCHQNAKLAAEEVPEVYVVDSCNLSVGHGIMVLAAAEAAEAGKSVTEILAMLEDMTSRVEMSFVLDRLDYMKKGGRCSAVTALGANLLDRKSTRLNSSHS
;
A
#
# COMPACT_ATOMS: atom_id res chain seq x y z
N MET A 1 11.37 -18.49 -9.67
CA MET A 1 9.99 -18.04 -9.29
C MET A 1 10.05 -16.63 -8.74
N ILE A 2 9.09 -15.78 -9.10
CA ILE A 2 8.98 -14.40 -8.61
C ILE A 2 8.09 -14.38 -7.36
N LYS A 3 8.54 -13.71 -6.30
CA LYS A 3 7.76 -13.50 -5.08
C LYS A 3 7.13 -12.11 -5.10
N ILE A 4 5.83 -12.05 -4.85
CA ILE A 4 5.13 -10.78 -4.61
C ILE A 4 5.04 -10.53 -3.11
N THR A 5 5.43 -9.33 -2.71
CA THR A 5 5.33 -8.84 -1.35
C THR A 5 4.68 -7.45 -1.33
N THR A 6 4.07 -7.09 -0.22
CA THR A 6 3.37 -5.81 -0.07
C THR A 6 3.37 -5.38 1.39
N ASP A 7 2.92 -4.17 1.67
CA ASP A 7 2.62 -3.74 3.03
C ASP A 7 1.14 -3.96 3.42
N SER A 8 0.82 -3.84 4.70
CA SER A 8 -0.51 -4.17 5.22
C SER A 8 -1.64 -3.28 4.71
N THR A 9 -1.32 -2.15 4.07
CA THR A 9 -2.34 -1.22 3.54
C THR A 9 -2.98 -1.67 2.24
N CYS A 10 -2.61 -2.86 1.72
CA CYS A 10 -3.25 -3.43 0.52
C CYS A 10 -4.69 -3.89 0.76
N ASP A 11 -5.09 -4.06 2.03
CA ASP A 11 -6.43 -4.47 2.46
C ASP A 11 -6.97 -5.74 1.76
N LEU A 12 -6.07 -6.60 1.29
CA LEU A 12 -6.45 -7.89 0.72
C LEU A 12 -6.88 -8.87 1.83
N PRO A 13 -7.96 -9.64 1.62
CA PRO A 13 -8.35 -10.68 2.54
C PRO A 13 -7.26 -11.74 2.73
N ALA A 14 -7.13 -12.29 3.95
CA ALA A 14 -6.13 -13.33 4.25
C ALA A 14 -6.21 -14.52 3.28
N SER A 15 -7.43 -14.92 2.91
CA SER A 15 -7.65 -16.01 1.93
C SER A 15 -7.06 -15.72 0.54
N VAL A 16 -7.02 -14.46 0.12
CA VAL A 16 -6.41 -14.04 -1.14
C VAL A 16 -4.88 -14.03 -0.99
N LEU A 17 -4.37 -13.48 0.10
CA LEU A 17 -2.94 -13.47 0.39
C LEU A 17 -2.35 -14.88 0.44
N GLU A 18 -3.01 -15.80 1.13
CA GLU A 18 -2.63 -17.21 1.22
C GLU A 18 -2.70 -17.92 -0.14
N ARG A 19 -3.81 -17.76 -0.87
CA ARG A 19 -4.04 -18.40 -2.17
C ARG A 19 -2.97 -18.04 -3.19
N HIS A 20 -2.57 -16.78 -3.25
CA HIS A 20 -1.58 -16.26 -4.19
C HIS A 20 -0.17 -16.16 -3.60
N ASN A 21 0.05 -16.77 -2.42
CA ASN A 21 1.35 -16.75 -1.74
C ASN A 21 1.96 -15.35 -1.64
N ILE A 22 1.14 -14.32 -1.32
CA ILE A 22 1.59 -12.94 -1.14
C ILE A 22 2.07 -12.76 0.30
N SER A 23 3.28 -12.22 0.49
CA SER A 23 3.78 -11.88 1.82
C SER A 23 3.54 -10.43 2.16
N VAL A 24 3.06 -10.18 3.37
CA VAL A 24 2.72 -8.84 3.86
C VAL A 24 3.69 -8.44 4.96
N ILE A 25 4.24 -7.22 4.87
CA ILE A 25 4.96 -6.58 5.97
C ILE A 25 4.02 -5.57 6.66
N PRO A 26 3.79 -5.69 7.98
CA PRO A 26 2.84 -4.84 8.69
C PRO A 26 3.40 -3.43 8.92
N LEU A 27 2.58 -2.41 8.71
CA LEU A 27 2.85 -1.07 9.23
C LEU A 27 2.76 -1.04 10.76
N GLY A 28 3.46 -0.10 11.37
CA GLY A 28 3.32 0.18 12.79
C GLY A 28 2.07 1.02 13.08
N ILE A 29 1.40 0.73 14.21
CA ILE A 29 0.29 1.54 14.75
C ILE A 29 0.63 1.91 16.19
N VAL A 30 0.67 3.20 16.48
CA VAL A 30 0.88 3.71 17.84
C VAL A 30 -0.48 3.96 18.49
N LYS A 31 -0.75 3.23 19.57
CA LYS A 31 -1.96 3.35 20.39
C LYS A 31 -1.59 3.48 21.87
N GLY A 32 -1.99 4.57 22.51
CA GLY A 32 -1.68 4.81 23.93
C GLY A 32 -0.17 4.79 24.22
N GLY A 33 0.66 5.32 23.32
CA GLY A 33 2.12 5.34 23.46
C GLY A 33 2.84 4.01 23.19
N LYS A 34 2.11 2.94 22.82
CA LYS A 34 2.68 1.63 22.47
C LYS A 34 2.61 1.38 20.97
N LEU A 35 3.64 0.73 20.44
CA LEU A 35 3.71 0.31 19.04
C LEU A 35 3.08 -1.08 18.88
N TYR A 36 2.22 -1.21 17.90
CA TYR A 36 1.58 -2.44 17.45
C TYR A 36 1.86 -2.65 15.95
N GLN A 37 1.62 -3.88 15.48
CA GLN A 37 1.75 -4.26 14.08
C GLN A 37 0.37 -4.48 13.47
N ASP A 38 0.06 -3.72 12.43
CA ASP A 38 -1.22 -3.75 11.74
C ASP A 38 -1.57 -5.15 11.20
N GLY A 39 -2.79 -5.61 11.51
CA GLY A 39 -3.28 -6.94 11.14
C GLY A 39 -2.65 -8.11 11.91
N VAL A 40 -1.57 -7.89 12.69
CA VAL A 40 -0.89 -8.92 13.47
C VAL A 40 -1.38 -8.93 14.92
N ASN A 41 -1.19 -7.83 15.65
CA ASN A 41 -1.55 -7.73 17.05
C ASN A 41 -2.45 -6.52 17.38
N ILE A 42 -2.94 -5.84 16.34
CA ILE A 42 -3.99 -4.82 16.42
C ILE A 42 -4.84 -4.89 15.14
N ARG A 43 -6.14 -4.65 15.27
CA ARG A 43 -7.10 -4.61 14.16
C ARG A 43 -7.91 -3.32 14.20
N THR A 44 -8.56 -2.98 13.11
CA THR A 44 -9.42 -1.77 13.01
C THR A 44 -10.47 -1.70 14.13
N ALA A 45 -11.06 -2.83 14.53
CA ALA A 45 -12.01 -2.88 15.62
C ALA A 45 -11.40 -2.46 16.98
N ASP A 46 -10.12 -2.81 17.23
CA ASP A 46 -9.41 -2.43 18.47
C ASP A 46 -9.10 -0.93 18.50
N ILE A 47 -8.88 -0.33 17.32
CA ILE A 47 -8.66 1.11 17.15
C ILE A 47 -9.98 1.84 17.41
N ALA A 48 -11.06 1.41 16.78
CA ALA A 48 -12.38 1.99 16.95
C ALA A 48 -12.82 1.94 18.43
N ALA A 49 -12.75 0.77 19.05
CA ALA A 49 -13.11 0.59 20.47
C ALA A 49 -12.27 1.48 21.41
N HIS A 50 -10.97 1.67 21.11
CA HIS A 50 -10.12 2.55 21.90
C HIS A 50 -10.56 4.03 21.82
N VAL A 51 -10.89 4.51 20.63
CA VAL A 51 -11.32 5.89 20.41
C VAL A 51 -12.72 6.12 20.98
N ASP A 52 -13.64 5.16 20.79
CA ASP A 52 -15.00 5.22 21.34
C ASP A 52 -15.02 5.23 22.87
N ALA A 53 -14.03 4.59 23.50
CA ALA A 53 -13.81 4.65 24.95
C ALA A 53 -13.14 5.95 25.44
N GLY A 54 -12.94 6.94 24.55
CA GLY A 54 -12.31 8.23 24.88
C GLY A 54 -10.79 8.23 24.78
N GLY A 55 -10.18 7.18 24.23
CA GLY A 55 -8.75 7.14 23.95
C GLY A 55 -8.34 8.09 22.83
N GLU A 56 -7.05 8.44 22.79
CA GLU A 56 -6.50 9.28 21.71
C GLU A 56 -6.56 8.55 20.36
N ILE A 57 -6.78 9.32 19.29
CA ILE A 57 -6.68 8.82 17.91
C ILE A 57 -5.26 8.26 17.68
N THR A 58 -5.21 7.03 17.19
CA THR A 58 -3.97 6.32 16.86
C THR A 58 -3.24 6.98 15.69
N THR A 59 -1.93 6.76 15.61
CA THR A 59 -1.11 7.19 14.49
C THR A 59 -0.38 6.00 13.86
N THR A 60 0.00 6.13 12.59
CA THR A 60 0.73 5.09 11.86
C THR A 60 2.23 5.36 11.85
N ASN A 61 3.02 4.29 11.86
CA ASN A 61 4.46 4.29 11.61
C ASN A 61 4.76 3.54 10.32
N ALA A 62 5.55 4.15 9.44
CA ALA A 62 6.06 3.45 8.27
C ALA A 62 7.00 2.30 8.69
N VAL A 63 7.06 1.27 7.88
CA VAL A 63 8.06 0.20 8.02
C VAL A 63 9.46 0.79 7.87
N ASN A 64 10.38 0.43 8.73
CA ASN A 64 11.76 0.92 8.68
C ASN A 64 12.62 0.12 7.67
N ILE A 65 13.79 0.65 7.33
CA ILE A 65 14.69 0.06 6.33
C ILE A 65 15.14 -1.34 6.74
N ALA A 66 15.51 -1.53 8.01
CA ALA A 66 16.02 -2.82 8.50
C ALA A 66 14.96 -3.92 8.41
N ASP A 67 13.69 -3.63 8.69
CA ASP A 67 12.60 -4.60 8.56
C ASP A 67 12.37 -4.98 7.08
N TYR A 68 12.50 -4.02 6.15
CA TYR A 68 12.47 -4.32 4.71
C TYR A 68 13.66 -5.17 4.28
N GLU A 69 14.88 -4.86 4.70
CA GLU A 69 16.07 -5.68 4.39
C GLU A 69 15.89 -7.12 4.87
N ASN A 70 15.40 -7.31 6.10
CA ASN A 70 15.13 -8.63 6.64
C ASN A 70 14.10 -9.40 5.81
N LEU A 71 13.00 -8.74 5.42
CA LEU A 71 12.00 -9.33 4.53
C LEU A 71 12.63 -9.74 3.19
N PHE A 72 13.32 -8.81 2.53
CA PHE A 72 13.87 -9.02 1.20
C PHE A 72 14.91 -10.13 1.18
N ARG A 73 15.85 -10.14 2.13
CA ARG A 73 16.84 -11.24 2.27
C ARG A 73 16.15 -12.59 2.46
N ALA A 74 15.17 -12.69 3.36
CA ALA A 74 14.45 -13.93 3.60
C ALA A 74 13.66 -14.43 2.36
N MET A 75 13.23 -13.51 1.48
CA MET A 75 12.53 -13.87 0.26
C MET A 75 13.50 -14.24 -0.86
N THR A 76 14.60 -13.52 -1.05
CA THR A 76 15.60 -13.82 -2.11
C THR A 76 16.38 -15.10 -1.86
N GLU A 77 16.41 -15.63 -0.62
CA GLU A 77 16.90 -16.98 -0.34
C GLU A 77 16.04 -18.10 -0.98
N LYS A 78 14.78 -17.82 -1.29
CA LYS A 78 13.80 -18.85 -1.72
C LYS A 78 13.24 -18.59 -3.13
N TYR A 79 13.37 -17.38 -3.62
CA TYR A 79 12.81 -16.94 -4.90
C TYR A 79 13.87 -16.23 -5.73
N ASP A 80 13.78 -16.36 -7.05
CA ASP A 80 14.76 -15.78 -7.98
C ASP A 80 14.66 -14.25 -8.06
N ALA A 81 13.48 -13.69 -7.73
CA ALA A 81 13.26 -12.25 -7.67
C ALA A 81 12.10 -11.91 -6.73
N VAL A 82 12.10 -10.70 -6.20
CA VAL A 82 11.04 -10.14 -5.35
C VAL A 82 10.50 -8.87 -5.99
N ILE A 83 9.19 -8.78 -6.15
CA ILE A 83 8.51 -7.51 -6.49
C ILE A 83 7.74 -7.07 -5.26
N HIS A 84 8.13 -5.94 -4.69
CA HIS A 84 7.48 -5.33 -3.53
C HIS A 84 6.65 -4.13 -3.96
N ILE A 85 5.36 -4.14 -3.63
CA ILE A 85 4.44 -3.06 -3.99
C ILE A 85 4.01 -2.35 -2.72
N ASN A 86 4.26 -1.04 -2.63
CA ASN A 86 3.97 -0.22 -1.47
C ASN A 86 2.70 0.62 -1.63
N ILE A 87 2.16 1.05 -0.50
CA ILE A 87 1.26 2.21 -0.43
C ILE A 87 1.89 3.41 -1.15
N GLY A 88 1.07 4.21 -1.81
CA GLY A 88 1.50 5.38 -2.55
C GLY A 88 2.38 6.34 -1.74
N ILE A 89 3.45 6.84 -2.37
CA ILE A 89 4.45 7.75 -1.77
C ILE A 89 3.83 9.03 -1.17
N GLY A 90 2.67 9.45 -1.68
CA GLY A 90 1.93 10.60 -1.11
C GLY A 90 1.37 10.34 0.30
N PHE A 91 1.27 9.08 0.73
CA PHE A 91 0.67 8.70 2.01
C PHE A 91 1.69 8.27 3.07
N SER A 92 2.83 7.70 2.66
CA SER A 92 3.84 7.13 3.55
C SER A 92 5.24 7.18 2.96
N CYS A 93 6.26 7.16 3.82
CA CYS A 93 7.64 6.95 3.41
C CYS A 93 8.01 5.47 3.24
N CYS A 94 7.06 4.53 3.30
CA CYS A 94 7.30 3.10 3.12
C CYS A 94 8.04 2.81 1.81
N HIS A 95 7.61 3.40 0.70
CA HIS A 95 8.27 3.22 -0.60
C HIS A 95 9.74 3.67 -0.59
N GLN A 96 10.03 4.84 -0.01
CA GLN A 96 11.41 5.33 0.10
C GLN A 96 12.27 4.39 0.95
N ASN A 97 11.76 3.93 2.09
CA ASN A 97 12.47 3.00 2.96
C ASN A 97 12.70 1.64 2.28
N ALA A 98 11.70 1.13 1.56
CA ALA A 98 11.81 -0.11 0.79
C ALA A 98 12.83 0.00 -0.34
N LYS A 99 12.89 1.14 -1.04
CA LYS A 99 13.90 1.39 -2.07
C LYS A 99 15.31 1.37 -1.50
N LEU A 100 15.55 2.06 -0.39
CA LEU A 100 16.86 2.07 0.27
C LEU A 100 17.25 0.65 0.72
N ALA A 101 16.32 -0.13 1.25
CA ALA A 101 16.57 -1.53 1.62
C ALA A 101 16.90 -2.41 0.39
N ALA A 102 16.25 -2.16 -0.74
CA ALA A 102 16.47 -2.92 -1.98
C ALA A 102 17.85 -2.63 -2.62
N GLU A 103 18.49 -1.50 -2.33
CA GLU A 103 19.86 -1.21 -2.77
C GLU A 103 20.87 -2.22 -2.20
N GLU A 104 20.57 -2.78 -1.01
CA GLU A 104 21.43 -3.74 -0.31
C GLU A 104 21.08 -5.23 -0.60
N VAL A 105 20.00 -5.48 -1.35
CA VAL A 105 19.53 -6.85 -1.64
C VAL A 105 19.25 -7.01 -3.14
N PRO A 106 20.08 -7.77 -3.86
CA PRO A 106 19.88 -8.01 -5.29
C PRO A 106 18.53 -8.64 -5.62
N GLU A 107 18.06 -8.44 -6.87
CA GLU A 107 16.83 -9.03 -7.42
C GLU A 107 15.55 -8.61 -6.66
N VAL A 108 15.56 -7.43 -6.04
CA VAL A 108 14.40 -6.81 -5.40
C VAL A 108 13.97 -5.57 -6.20
N TYR A 109 12.72 -5.54 -6.58
CA TYR A 109 12.10 -4.48 -7.39
C TYR A 109 10.98 -3.84 -6.58
N VAL A 110 11.09 -2.54 -6.31
CA VAL A 110 10.14 -1.80 -5.48
C VAL A 110 9.26 -0.91 -6.35
N VAL A 111 7.95 -1.07 -6.23
CA VAL A 111 6.93 -0.38 -7.02
C VAL A 111 6.07 0.51 -6.13
N ASP A 112 5.92 1.78 -6.51
CA ASP A 112 4.93 2.68 -5.92
C ASP A 112 3.55 2.40 -6.54
N SER A 113 2.56 2.02 -5.74
CA SER A 113 1.21 1.82 -6.26
C SER A 113 0.52 3.14 -6.66
N CYS A 114 1.03 4.27 -6.23
CA CYS A 114 0.35 5.58 -6.28
C CYS A 114 -1.07 5.56 -5.66
N ASN A 115 -1.40 4.51 -4.95
CA ASN A 115 -2.71 4.19 -4.41
C ASN A 115 -2.63 3.76 -2.93
N LEU A 116 -3.77 3.49 -2.34
CA LEU A 116 -3.92 2.89 -1.01
C LEU A 116 -5.10 1.92 -1.04
N SER A 117 -5.23 1.08 0.02
CA SER A 117 -6.36 0.17 0.22
C SER A 117 -6.68 -0.67 -1.04
N VAL A 118 -7.91 -0.70 -1.48
CA VAL A 118 -8.39 -1.52 -2.62
C VAL A 118 -7.61 -1.21 -3.91
N GLY A 119 -7.29 0.06 -4.19
CA GLY A 119 -6.51 0.44 -5.37
C GLY A 119 -5.09 -0.15 -5.35
N HIS A 120 -4.44 -0.14 -4.20
CA HIS A 120 -3.17 -0.82 -3.96
C HIS A 120 -3.33 -2.34 -4.08
N GLY A 121 -4.34 -2.92 -3.41
CA GLY A 121 -4.62 -4.35 -3.41
C GLY A 121 -4.87 -4.94 -4.80
N ILE A 122 -5.57 -4.23 -5.68
CA ILE A 122 -5.79 -4.66 -7.07
C ILE A 122 -4.45 -4.82 -7.82
N MET A 123 -3.52 -3.89 -7.62
CA MET A 123 -2.20 -3.98 -8.26
C MET A 123 -1.38 -5.15 -7.72
N VAL A 124 -1.43 -5.38 -6.40
CA VAL A 124 -0.76 -6.52 -5.75
C VAL A 124 -1.31 -7.85 -6.28
N LEU A 125 -2.63 -7.98 -6.38
CA LEU A 125 -3.27 -9.19 -6.89
C LEU A 125 -2.90 -9.42 -8.37
N ALA A 126 -2.98 -8.39 -9.21
CA ALA A 126 -2.61 -8.50 -10.62
C ALA A 126 -1.15 -8.93 -10.82
N ALA A 127 -0.22 -8.41 -9.98
CA ALA A 127 1.18 -8.83 -10.01
C ALA A 127 1.34 -10.31 -9.63
N ALA A 128 0.61 -10.78 -8.62
CA ALA A 128 0.66 -12.17 -8.18
C ALA A 128 0.12 -13.13 -9.26
N GLU A 129 -1.02 -12.80 -9.85
CA GLU A 129 -1.60 -13.58 -10.97
C GLU A 129 -0.66 -13.60 -12.20
N ALA A 130 0.00 -12.48 -12.50
CA ALA A 130 0.97 -12.41 -13.60
C ALA A 130 2.22 -13.26 -13.32
N ALA A 131 2.71 -13.28 -12.08
CA ALA A 131 3.82 -14.13 -11.67
C ALA A 131 3.45 -15.62 -11.73
N GLU A 132 2.25 -16.00 -11.30
CA GLU A 132 1.69 -17.36 -11.41
C GLU A 132 1.53 -17.80 -12.88
N ALA A 133 1.19 -16.87 -13.76
CA ALA A 133 1.10 -17.10 -15.21
C ALA A 133 2.48 -17.21 -15.89
N GLY A 134 3.59 -17.11 -15.14
CA GLY A 134 4.95 -17.25 -15.65
C GLY A 134 5.49 -16.03 -16.37
N LYS A 135 4.90 -14.84 -16.17
CA LYS A 135 5.45 -13.59 -16.71
C LYS A 135 6.81 -13.26 -16.08
N SER A 136 7.67 -12.66 -16.85
CA SER A 136 8.97 -12.16 -16.39
C SER A 136 8.83 -10.93 -15.49
N VAL A 137 9.85 -10.62 -14.70
CA VAL A 137 9.93 -9.40 -13.89
C VAL A 137 9.66 -8.15 -14.76
N THR A 138 10.30 -8.04 -15.90
CA THR A 138 10.13 -6.89 -16.81
C THR A 138 8.68 -6.72 -17.28
N GLU A 139 7.99 -7.82 -17.62
CA GLU A 139 6.58 -7.76 -18.04
C GLU A 139 5.66 -7.36 -16.88
N ILE A 140 5.93 -7.85 -15.68
CA ILE A 140 5.13 -7.48 -14.50
C ILE A 140 5.35 -6.02 -14.14
N LEU A 141 6.59 -5.53 -14.15
CA LEU A 141 6.89 -4.13 -13.87
C LEU A 141 6.25 -3.19 -14.90
N ALA A 142 6.32 -3.51 -16.19
CA ALA A 142 5.66 -2.72 -17.24
C ALA A 142 4.13 -2.71 -17.07
N MET A 143 3.53 -3.84 -16.70
CA MET A 143 2.10 -3.92 -16.39
C MET A 143 1.74 -3.04 -15.20
N LEU A 144 2.52 -3.08 -14.12
CA LEU A 144 2.28 -2.27 -12.92
C LEU A 144 2.43 -0.77 -13.21
N GLU A 145 3.41 -0.36 -14.02
CA GLU A 145 3.59 1.02 -14.46
C GLU A 145 2.37 1.52 -15.25
N ASP A 146 1.85 0.72 -16.19
CA ASP A 146 0.61 1.05 -16.91
C ASP A 146 -0.59 1.15 -15.95
N MET A 147 -0.70 0.23 -14.97
CA MET A 147 -1.78 0.24 -13.98
C MET A 147 -1.77 1.48 -13.10
N THR A 148 -0.62 2.03 -12.70
CA THR A 148 -0.55 3.25 -11.87
C THR A 148 -1.30 4.44 -12.49
N SER A 149 -1.35 4.50 -13.82
CA SER A 149 -2.04 5.54 -14.58
C SER A 149 -3.55 5.29 -14.75
N ARG A 150 -4.01 4.05 -14.53
CA ARG A 150 -5.39 3.60 -14.81
C ARG A 150 -6.18 3.19 -13.58
N VAL A 151 -5.52 2.82 -12.50
CA VAL A 151 -6.19 2.45 -11.26
C VAL A 151 -6.61 3.73 -10.52
N GLU A 152 -7.90 3.99 -10.50
CA GLU A 152 -8.50 5.09 -9.77
C GLU A 152 -9.31 4.53 -8.58
N MET A 153 -8.98 5.00 -7.39
CA MET A 153 -9.74 4.66 -6.19
C MET A 153 -10.47 5.89 -5.68
N SER A 154 -11.70 5.70 -5.23
CA SER A 154 -12.47 6.71 -4.52
C SER A 154 -13.00 6.14 -3.21
N PHE A 155 -13.08 6.98 -2.19
CA PHE A 155 -13.67 6.62 -0.90
C PHE A 155 -14.44 7.80 -0.30
N VAL A 156 -15.38 7.49 0.57
CA VAL A 156 -16.13 8.48 1.34
C VAL A 156 -15.67 8.39 2.79
N LEU A 157 -15.34 9.53 3.36
CA LEU A 157 -14.95 9.64 4.76
C LEU A 157 -16.13 10.12 5.59
N ASP A 158 -16.51 9.34 6.59
CA ASP A 158 -17.48 9.76 7.60
C ASP A 158 -16.90 10.86 8.51
N ARG A 159 -15.61 10.73 8.89
CA ARG A 159 -14.91 11.67 9.78
C ARG A 159 -13.50 11.94 9.26
N LEU A 160 -13.08 13.21 9.33
CA LEU A 160 -11.75 13.66 8.91
C LEU A 160 -10.71 13.66 10.06
N ASP A 161 -11.13 13.42 11.30
CA ASP A 161 -10.27 13.55 12.47
C ASP A 161 -9.02 12.68 12.42
N TYR A 162 -9.17 11.43 11.96
CA TYR A 162 -8.05 10.49 11.79
C TYR A 162 -7.03 10.99 10.76
N MET A 163 -7.52 11.48 9.63
CA MET A 163 -6.67 12.02 8.57
C MET A 163 -5.95 13.29 9.01
N LYS A 164 -6.66 14.15 9.73
CA LYS A 164 -6.10 15.39 10.28
C LYS A 164 -5.01 15.09 11.32
N LYS A 165 -5.27 14.20 12.26
CA LYS A 165 -4.31 13.77 13.27
C LYS A 165 -3.07 13.09 12.64
N GLY A 166 -3.28 12.30 11.59
CA GLY A 166 -2.21 11.65 10.83
C GLY A 166 -1.43 12.58 9.90
N GLY A 167 -1.90 13.82 9.66
CA GLY A 167 -1.25 14.76 8.74
C GLY A 167 -1.40 14.41 7.25
N ARG A 168 -2.36 13.53 6.88
CA ARG A 168 -2.58 13.08 5.49
C ARG A 168 -3.76 13.75 4.79
N CYS A 169 -4.32 14.81 5.38
CA CYS A 169 -5.43 15.54 4.74
C CYS A 169 -5.09 16.08 3.35
N SER A 170 -3.87 16.59 3.15
CA SER A 170 -3.44 17.12 1.85
C SER A 170 -3.36 16.04 0.77
N ALA A 171 -2.87 14.85 1.10
CA ALA A 171 -2.80 13.72 0.18
C ALA A 171 -4.19 13.26 -0.26
N VAL A 172 -5.14 13.19 0.68
CA VAL A 172 -6.54 12.86 0.39
C VAL A 172 -7.22 13.93 -0.44
N THR A 173 -6.96 15.21 -0.16
CA THR A 173 -7.49 16.33 -0.95
C THR A 173 -6.96 16.28 -2.38
N ALA A 174 -5.70 15.97 -2.59
CA ALA A 174 -5.11 15.82 -3.92
C ALA A 174 -5.75 14.67 -4.72
N LEU A 175 -6.03 13.54 -4.05
CA LEU A 175 -6.76 12.43 -4.68
C LEU A 175 -8.19 12.85 -5.08
N GLY A 176 -8.90 13.57 -4.21
CA GLY A 176 -10.27 14.06 -4.47
C GLY A 176 -10.34 15.18 -5.51
N ALA A 177 -9.34 16.07 -5.57
CA ALA A 177 -9.28 17.16 -6.54
C ALA A 177 -9.18 16.65 -7.97
N ASN A 178 -8.40 15.62 -8.22
CA ASN A 178 -8.29 14.98 -9.55
C ASN A 178 -9.63 14.42 -10.07
N LEU A 179 -10.52 13.98 -9.17
CA LEU A 179 -11.86 13.50 -9.53
C LEU A 179 -12.82 14.65 -9.87
N LEU A 180 -12.69 15.80 -9.20
CA LEU A 180 -13.53 16.98 -9.44
C LEU A 180 -13.12 17.69 -10.73
N ASP A 181 -11.84 17.82 -11.03
CA ASP A 181 -11.35 18.44 -12.27
C ASP A 181 -11.75 17.66 -13.52
N ARG A 182 -11.78 16.33 -13.45
CA ARG A 182 -12.26 15.49 -14.57
C ARG A 182 -13.76 15.67 -14.85
N LYS A 183 -14.59 15.94 -13.84
CA LYS A 183 -16.02 16.25 -14.05
C LYS A 183 -16.21 17.62 -14.68
N SER A 184 -15.45 18.62 -14.30
CA SER A 184 -15.53 19.98 -14.87
C SER A 184 -15.09 20.01 -16.34
N THR A 185 -14.07 19.24 -16.72
CA THR A 185 -13.59 19.15 -18.12
C THR A 185 -14.61 18.47 -19.04
N ARG A 186 -15.41 17.52 -18.55
CA ARG A 186 -16.46 16.87 -19.35
C ARG A 186 -17.71 17.74 -19.53
N LEU A 187 -17.98 18.66 -18.62
CA LEU A 187 -19.13 19.58 -18.73
C LEU A 187 -18.87 20.75 -19.69
N ASN A 188 -17.62 21.11 -19.94
CA ASN A 188 -17.26 22.19 -20.85
C ASN A 188 -17.09 21.76 -22.33
N SER A 189 -17.15 20.47 -22.64
CA SER A 189 -17.04 19.98 -24.03
C SER A 189 -18.37 19.75 -24.75
N SER A 190 -19.50 20.10 -24.14
CA SER A 190 -20.83 19.91 -24.71
C SER A 190 -21.56 21.22 -25.10
N HIS A 191 -20.87 22.35 -25.20
CA HIS A 191 -21.42 23.60 -25.74
C HIS A 191 -20.42 24.23 -26.71
N SER A 192 -20.43 23.72 -27.92
CA SER A 192 -20.01 24.49 -29.12
C SER A 192 -20.53 23.81 -30.38
#